data_11abf91c3c0d373b6278b76740a96d9f
#
_entry.id   11abf91c3c0d373b6278b76740a96d9f
#
_cell.length_a   1.000
_cell.length_b   1.000
_cell.length_c   1.000
_cell.angle_alpha   90.00
_cell.angle_beta   90.00
_cell.angle_gamma   90.00
#
_symmetry.space_group_name_H-M   'P 1'
#
loop_
_entity.id
_entity.type
_entity.pdbx_description
1 polymer ?
#
loop_
_entity_poly.entity_id
_entity_poly.type
_entity_poly.pdbx_seq_one_letter_code
_entity_poly.pdbx_strand_id
1 'polypeptide(L)'
;MKRGLLLLLIGLLLLPIPALGAQESPDAAPSPSAAGTAAPAFSTPEPAAETLPLTEDAEEARTTPLSAAEVAERMRQAGADADVTGNGTVDEADAIAMLLHVTGRLPDLAALPAVLSDSLLGEKHLERFSYTGVQQGEGFYRSASVSYALTAVKEKDLNYYVADIYLRDLNHFRTAFGLDTYKRSEPVVDMAKNNQAIVAINGDYYSWKNNKGLVIRNGIVYRESIDWRQDLCVLYSDGVIETYAPDEADIEQIISRGAYQSWSFGPSLLDENGQPKKEKSQFRSTVQEPNPRSALGYIESGHYVFVTVDGRGSGGSRGMRMWELSQLMYDIGCTVAYNLDGGATAVMANAEDVISHQSNTKRKCSDILFIVEDYTVYDDEASGAAED
;
A
#
# COMPACT_ATOMS: atom_id res chain seq x y z
N MET A 1 -1.36 -4.20 -23.78
CA MET A 1 -0.72 -3.21 -22.91
C MET A 1 -0.26 -3.75 -21.55
N LYS A 2 -0.76 -4.92 -21.08
CA LYS A 2 -0.33 -5.52 -19.78
C LYS A 2 1.11 -6.08 -19.74
N ARG A 3 1.75 -6.35 -20.87
CA ARG A 3 3.14 -6.89 -20.93
C ARG A 3 4.24 -5.82 -20.78
N GLY A 4 3.97 -4.55 -21.01
CA GLY A 4 4.97 -3.48 -20.90
C GLY A 4 5.25 -3.03 -19.47
N LEU A 5 4.29 -3.19 -18.55
CA LEU A 5 4.43 -2.78 -17.16
C LEU A 5 5.27 -3.78 -16.35
N LEU A 6 5.20 -5.07 -16.69
CA LEU A 6 5.98 -6.12 -16.03
C LEU A 6 7.50 -6.00 -16.34
N LEU A 7 7.84 -5.59 -17.56
CA LEU A 7 9.25 -5.35 -17.96
C LEU A 7 9.86 -4.11 -17.31
N LEU A 8 9.06 -3.09 -16.96
CA LEU A 8 9.52 -1.92 -16.25
C LEU A 8 9.82 -2.23 -14.78
N LEU A 9 9.07 -3.14 -14.16
CA LEU A 9 9.25 -3.55 -12.76
C LEU A 9 10.51 -4.41 -12.58
N ILE A 10 10.86 -5.26 -13.52
CA ILE A 10 12.09 -6.07 -13.46
C ILE A 10 13.33 -5.20 -13.67
N GLY A 11 13.27 -4.16 -14.48
CA GLY A 11 14.35 -3.18 -14.66
C GLY A 11 14.62 -2.34 -13.39
N LEU A 12 13.61 -2.08 -12.55
CA LEU A 12 13.77 -1.35 -11.28
C LEU A 12 14.43 -2.19 -10.17
N LEU A 13 14.34 -3.52 -10.25
CA LEU A 13 14.94 -4.45 -9.28
C LEU A 13 16.47 -4.57 -9.41
N LEU A 14 17.04 -4.16 -10.54
CA LEU A 14 18.46 -4.33 -10.86
C LEU A 14 19.27 -3.02 -10.89
N LEU A 15 18.67 -1.86 -10.60
CA LEU A 15 19.43 -0.62 -10.47
C LEU A 15 20.10 -0.54 -9.09
N PRO A 16 21.41 -0.26 -9.01
CA PRO A 16 22.07 -0.03 -7.74
C PRO A 16 21.49 1.23 -7.09
N ILE A 17 21.12 1.14 -5.83
CA ILE A 17 20.68 2.27 -5.01
C ILE A 17 21.86 3.24 -4.93
N PRO A 18 21.72 4.52 -5.35
CA PRO A 18 22.79 5.48 -5.13
C PRO A 18 22.95 5.68 -3.63
N ALA A 19 24.16 5.46 -3.13
CA ALA A 19 24.54 5.82 -1.76
C ALA A 19 24.27 7.31 -1.57
N LEU A 20 23.42 7.67 -0.60
CA LEU A 20 23.24 9.06 -0.18
C LEU A 20 24.57 9.57 0.37
N GLY A 21 25.22 10.44 -0.38
CA GLY A 21 26.36 11.21 0.06
C GLY A 21 25.95 12.16 1.20
N ALA A 22 26.73 12.16 2.26
CA ALA A 22 26.59 13.09 3.36
C ALA A 22 26.61 14.54 2.84
N GLN A 23 25.62 15.34 3.24
CA GLN A 23 25.62 16.79 3.02
C GLN A 23 26.69 17.44 3.89
N GLU A 24 27.69 18.02 3.24
CA GLU A 24 28.58 19.00 3.83
C GLU A 24 27.88 20.36 3.92
N SER A 25 27.92 20.96 5.10
CA SER A 25 27.49 22.34 5.35
C SER A 25 28.48 23.34 4.74
N PRO A 26 28.02 24.47 4.15
CA PRO A 26 28.88 25.52 3.71
C PRO A 26 29.15 26.52 4.85
N ASP A 27 30.41 26.73 5.22
CA ASP A 27 30.97 28.05 5.54
C ASP A 27 32.35 27.92 6.17
N ALA A 28 33.40 28.34 5.42
CA ALA A 28 34.53 29.17 5.89
C ALA A 28 35.51 29.41 4.74
N ALA A 29 35.74 30.69 4.45
CA ALA A 29 36.62 31.21 3.42
C ALA A 29 38.11 31.18 3.89
N PRO A 30 39.05 31.51 2.97
CA PRO A 30 40.37 30.89 2.91
C PRO A 30 41.52 31.73 3.53
N SER A 31 42.62 31.07 3.80
CA SER A 31 43.96 31.73 3.78
C SER A 31 45.12 30.72 3.68
N PRO A 32 46.36 31.13 3.35
CA PRO A 32 47.09 30.58 2.24
C PRO A 32 48.41 29.86 2.60
N SER A 33 48.92 29.13 1.57
CA SER A 33 50.35 28.88 1.26
C SER A 33 51.26 28.20 2.29
N ALA A 34 51.77 27.05 1.90
CA ALA A 34 53.26 26.84 1.88
C ALA A 34 53.61 25.57 1.10
N ALA A 35 54.64 25.70 0.34
CA ALA A 35 55.25 24.73 -0.57
C ALA A 35 55.98 23.58 0.14
N GLY A 36 56.13 22.47 -0.58
CA GLY A 36 57.40 21.74 -0.43
C GLY A 36 57.30 20.22 -0.39
N THR A 37 57.90 19.62 -1.39
CA THR A 37 58.71 18.41 -1.47
C THR A 37 58.04 17.10 -1.87
N ALA A 38 58.46 16.69 -3.06
CA ALA A 38 58.30 15.37 -3.67
C ALA A 38 59.14 14.30 -2.98
N ALA A 39 58.66 13.08 -2.94
CA ALA A 39 59.47 11.85 -2.76
C ALA A 39 58.76 10.65 -3.47
N PRO A 40 59.45 9.56 -3.76
CA PRO A 40 59.43 8.97 -5.10
C PRO A 40 58.52 7.76 -5.28
N ALA A 41 58.24 7.47 -6.53
CA ALA A 41 57.46 6.33 -7.03
C ALA A 41 58.11 4.98 -6.68
N PHE A 42 57.31 4.07 -6.11
CA PHE A 42 57.57 2.63 -6.13
C PHE A 42 56.64 1.99 -7.15
N SER A 43 57.23 1.48 -8.22
CA SER A 43 56.58 0.63 -9.22
C SER A 43 56.53 -0.81 -8.72
N THR A 44 55.36 -1.38 -8.54
CA THR A 44 55.16 -2.84 -8.44
C THR A 44 54.69 -3.37 -9.79
N PRO A 45 55.19 -4.51 -10.25
CA PRO A 45 54.80 -5.08 -11.53
C PRO A 45 53.43 -5.74 -11.42
N GLU A 46 52.59 -5.40 -12.35
CA GLU A 46 51.27 -5.99 -12.61
C GLU A 46 51.44 -7.40 -13.19
N PRO A 47 50.72 -8.44 -12.70
CA PRO A 47 50.72 -9.72 -13.40
C PRO A 47 49.80 -9.60 -14.62
N ALA A 48 50.34 -9.92 -15.78
CA ALA A 48 49.60 -9.99 -17.03
C ALA A 48 48.49 -11.06 -16.93
N ALA A 49 47.25 -10.63 -16.84
CA ALA A 49 46.08 -11.49 -17.07
C ALA A 49 45.90 -11.62 -18.58
N GLU A 50 46.12 -12.80 -19.11
CA GLU A 50 45.71 -13.16 -20.47
C GLU A 50 44.18 -13.07 -20.55
N THR A 51 43.66 -12.02 -21.17
CA THR A 51 42.28 -11.92 -21.57
C THR A 51 42.09 -12.75 -22.83
N LEU A 52 41.41 -13.89 -22.68
CA LEU A 52 40.84 -14.59 -23.81
C LEU A 52 39.82 -13.69 -24.51
N PRO A 53 39.81 -13.57 -25.85
CA PRO A 53 38.84 -12.75 -26.54
C PRO A 53 37.45 -13.37 -26.38
N LEU A 54 36.53 -12.62 -25.74
CA LEU A 54 35.12 -12.94 -25.71
C LEU A 54 34.56 -12.72 -27.15
N THR A 55 33.94 -13.72 -27.71
CA THR A 55 33.24 -13.61 -29.00
C THR A 55 32.04 -12.65 -28.84
N GLU A 56 31.74 -11.83 -29.87
CA GLU A 56 30.64 -10.85 -29.87
C GLU A 56 29.29 -11.49 -29.46
N ASP A 57 29.07 -12.78 -29.79
CA ASP A 57 27.88 -13.53 -29.39
C ASP A 57 27.74 -13.77 -27.86
N ALA A 58 28.84 -13.71 -27.10
CA ALA A 58 28.84 -13.87 -25.66
C ALA A 58 28.56 -12.55 -24.92
N GLU A 59 28.76 -11.41 -25.57
CA GLU A 59 28.52 -10.08 -25.01
C GLU A 59 27.03 -9.67 -25.18
N GLU A 60 26.40 -10.06 -26.30
CA GLU A 60 24.98 -9.81 -26.53
C GLU A 60 24.07 -10.66 -25.61
N ALA A 61 24.51 -11.86 -25.20
CA ALA A 61 23.83 -12.72 -24.24
C ALA A 61 23.81 -12.18 -22.81
N ARG A 62 24.65 -11.15 -22.47
CA ARG A 62 24.74 -10.56 -21.12
C ARG A 62 23.84 -9.33 -20.91
N THR A 63 23.17 -8.84 -21.93
CA THR A 63 22.50 -7.54 -21.88
C THR A 63 21.00 -7.61 -21.61
N THR A 64 20.39 -8.79 -21.69
CA THR A 64 18.95 -8.94 -21.36
C THR A 64 18.80 -9.78 -20.10
N PRO A 65 18.36 -9.22 -18.99
CA PRO A 65 18.05 -10.01 -17.79
C PRO A 65 16.97 -11.04 -18.12
N LEU A 66 17.15 -12.28 -17.67
CA LEU A 66 16.13 -13.32 -17.79
C LEU A 66 14.89 -12.91 -17.00
N SER A 67 13.71 -13.15 -17.56
CA SER A 67 12.46 -13.03 -16.82
C SER A 67 12.35 -14.12 -15.76
N ALA A 68 11.54 -13.91 -14.74
CA ALA A 68 11.28 -14.94 -13.71
C ALA A 68 10.76 -16.24 -14.32
N ALA A 69 9.91 -16.15 -15.36
CA ALA A 69 9.41 -17.31 -16.11
C ALA A 69 10.53 -18.11 -16.81
N GLU A 70 11.51 -17.42 -17.40
CA GLU A 70 12.66 -18.08 -18.04
C GLU A 70 13.59 -18.73 -17.01
N VAL A 71 13.76 -18.11 -15.84
CA VAL A 71 14.52 -18.70 -14.73
C VAL A 71 13.79 -19.94 -14.21
N ALA A 72 12.49 -19.87 -13.97
CA ALA A 72 11.68 -21.01 -13.52
C ALA A 72 11.73 -22.17 -14.53
N GLU A 73 11.70 -21.89 -15.84
CA GLU A 73 11.85 -22.93 -16.87
C GLU A 73 13.23 -23.61 -16.81
N ARG A 74 14.31 -22.85 -16.61
CA ARG A 74 15.65 -23.42 -16.43
C ARG A 74 15.78 -24.23 -15.15
N MET A 75 15.12 -23.80 -14.07
CA MET A 75 15.07 -24.54 -12.81
C MET A 75 14.37 -25.90 -13.01
N ARG A 76 13.23 -25.92 -13.70
CA ARG A 76 12.53 -27.18 -14.06
C ARG A 76 13.40 -28.11 -14.90
N GLN A 77 14.10 -27.60 -15.89
CA GLN A 77 15.01 -28.36 -16.76
C GLN A 77 16.23 -28.92 -15.99
N ALA A 78 16.69 -28.23 -14.97
CA ALA A 78 17.79 -28.69 -14.13
C ALA A 78 17.39 -29.84 -13.20
N GLY A 79 16.10 -30.16 -13.07
CA GLY A 79 15.59 -31.27 -12.25
C GLY A 79 15.94 -31.10 -10.77
N ALA A 80 16.20 -29.87 -10.35
CA ALA A 80 16.54 -29.56 -8.97
C ALA A 80 15.30 -29.65 -8.08
N ASP A 81 15.53 -29.86 -6.79
CA ASP A 81 14.56 -29.66 -5.72
C ASP A 81 14.32 -28.14 -5.60
N ALA A 82 13.61 -27.60 -6.57
CA ALA A 82 13.53 -26.16 -6.86
C ALA A 82 12.18 -25.56 -6.43
N ASP A 83 11.27 -26.39 -5.88
CA ASP A 83 10.05 -25.94 -5.22
C ASP A 83 10.41 -25.42 -3.81
N VAL A 84 10.92 -24.18 -3.78
CA VAL A 84 11.36 -23.53 -2.53
C VAL A 84 10.22 -22.85 -1.79
N THR A 85 9.09 -22.62 -2.46
CA THR A 85 7.87 -22.11 -1.86
C THR A 85 7.04 -23.21 -1.21
N GLY A 86 7.26 -24.48 -1.58
CA GLY A 86 6.60 -25.65 -1.02
C GLY A 86 5.17 -25.87 -1.52
N ASN A 87 4.82 -25.28 -2.68
CA ASN A 87 3.48 -25.38 -3.27
C ASN A 87 3.27 -26.65 -4.11
N GLY A 88 4.32 -27.46 -4.33
CA GLY A 88 4.31 -28.68 -5.12
C GLY A 88 4.58 -28.47 -6.61
N THR A 89 4.86 -27.23 -7.04
CA THR A 89 5.20 -26.89 -8.43
C THR A 89 6.43 -25.98 -8.48
N VAL A 90 7.23 -26.07 -9.54
CA VAL A 90 8.32 -25.12 -9.77
C VAL A 90 7.84 -24.06 -10.75
N ASP A 91 7.69 -22.81 -10.28
CA ASP A 91 7.13 -21.71 -11.05
C ASP A 91 7.84 -20.36 -10.83
N GLU A 92 7.21 -19.26 -11.23
CA GLU A 92 7.79 -17.91 -11.10
C GLU A 92 8.03 -17.48 -9.64
N ALA A 93 7.22 -17.98 -8.70
CA ALA A 93 7.38 -17.65 -7.29
C ALA A 93 8.68 -18.24 -6.74
N ASP A 94 9.02 -19.47 -7.11
CA ASP A 94 10.31 -20.11 -6.75
C ASP A 94 11.48 -19.35 -7.32
N ALA A 95 11.39 -18.95 -8.59
CA ALA A 95 12.43 -18.17 -9.26
C ALA A 95 12.65 -16.81 -8.55
N ILE A 96 11.59 -16.14 -8.13
CA ILE A 96 11.64 -14.89 -7.35
C ILE A 96 12.25 -15.16 -5.98
N ALA A 97 11.83 -16.18 -5.27
CA ALA A 97 12.35 -16.55 -3.95
C ALA A 97 13.85 -16.85 -4.00
N MET A 98 14.29 -17.62 -4.98
CA MET A 98 15.71 -17.91 -5.21
C MET A 98 16.52 -16.65 -5.52
N LEU A 99 15.99 -15.74 -6.37
CA LEU A 99 16.63 -14.46 -6.65
C LEU A 99 16.76 -13.59 -5.39
N LEU A 100 15.73 -13.52 -4.58
CA LEU A 100 15.74 -12.80 -3.30
C LEU A 100 16.77 -13.40 -2.34
N HIS A 101 16.92 -14.73 -2.32
CA HIS A 101 17.90 -15.42 -1.49
C HIS A 101 19.35 -15.14 -1.96
N VAL A 102 19.63 -15.32 -3.24
CA VAL A 102 20.97 -15.09 -3.81
C VAL A 102 21.41 -13.62 -3.64
N THR A 103 20.46 -12.69 -3.67
CA THR A 103 20.74 -11.27 -3.44
C THR A 103 20.78 -10.88 -1.95
N GLY A 104 20.64 -11.84 -1.03
CA GLY A 104 20.65 -11.61 0.42
C GLY A 104 19.40 -10.92 0.97
N ARG A 105 18.34 -10.79 0.17
CA ARG A 105 17.06 -10.19 0.57
C ARG A 105 16.14 -11.17 1.29
N LEU A 106 16.31 -12.46 1.08
CA LEU A 106 15.62 -13.56 1.76
C LEU A 106 16.69 -14.46 2.38
N PRO A 107 17.01 -14.33 3.68
CA PRO A 107 18.13 -15.04 4.30
C PRO A 107 17.89 -16.55 4.48
N ASP A 108 16.64 -16.96 4.68
CA ASP A 108 16.27 -18.34 4.95
C ASP A 108 15.14 -18.81 4.00
N LEU A 109 15.52 -19.61 3.01
CA LEU A 109 14.55 -20.24 2.09
C LEU A 109 13.71 -21.31 2.80
N ALA A 110 14.26 -22.02 3.79
CA ALA A 110 13.56 -23.13 4.45
C ALA A 110 12.40 -22.64 5.34
N ALA A 111 12.44 -21.39 5.78
CA ALA A 111 11.35 -20.79 6.57
C ALA A 111 10.21 -20.26 5.68
N LEU A 112 10.43 -20.09 4.37
CA LEU A 112 9.47 -19.44 3.48
C LEU A 112 8.12 -20.17 3.39
N PRO A 113 8.03 -21.49 3.26
CA PRO A 113 6.74 -22.18 3.20
C PRO A 113 5.84 -21.89 4.41
N ALA A 114 6.40 -21.80 5.61
CA ALA A 114 5.65 -21.47 6.82
C ALA A 114 5.15 -20.01 6.83
N VAL A 115 5.93 -19.08 6.28
CA VAL A 115 5.53 -17.66 6.14
C VAL A 115 4.39 -17.50 5.14
N LEU A 116 4.31 -18.38 4.14
CA LEU A 116 3.31 -18.31 3.07
C LEU A 116 2.00 -19.03 3.39
N SER A 117 2.02 -20.01 4.29
CA SER A 117 0.87 -20.91 4.54
C SER A 117 -0.40 -20.16 4.97
N ASP A 118 -0.27 -19.10 5.77
CA ASP A 118 -1.39 -18.33 6.31
C ASP A 118 -1.50 -16.92 5.67
N SER A 119 -0.75 -16.68 4.59
CA SER A 119 -0.72 -15.38 3.93
C SER A 119 -1.93 -15.16 3.04
N LEU A 120 -2.57 -13.99 3.14
CA LEU A 120 -3.62 -13.55 2.23
C LEU A 120 -3.19 -13.56 0.75
N LEU A 121 -1.91 -13.27 0.51
CA LEU A 121 -1.30 -13.20 -0.82
C LEU A 121 -0.72 -14.54 -1.29
N GLY A 122 -0.59 -15.53 -0.40
CA GLY A 122 0.14 -16.76 -0.71
C GLY A 122 1.55 -16.43 -1.17
N GLU A 123 1.94 -16.97 -2.32
CA GLU A 123 3.26 -16.79 -2.94
C GLU A 123 3.38 -15.54 -3.80
N LYS A 124 2.30 -14.80 -3.99
CA LYS A 124 2.30 -13.61 -4.82
C LYS A 124 3.07 -12.48 -4.16
N HIS A 125 3.72 -11.66 -5.00
CA HIS A 125 4.34 -10.40 -4.58
C HIS A 125 5.48 -10.54 -3.55
N LEU A 126 6.21 -11.67 -3.56
CA LEU A 126 7.34 -11.93 -2.64
C LEU A 126 8.36 -10.78 -2.66
N GLU A 127 8.61 -10.21 -3.83
CA GLU A 127 9.57 -9.13 -4.06
C GLU A 127 9.16 -7.78 -3.44
N ARG A 128 7.88 -7.63 -3.05
CA ARG A 128 7.38 -6.42 -2.39
C ARG A 128 7.81 -6.31 -0.94
N PHE A 129 8.08 -7.43 -0.29
CA PHE A 129 8.39 -7.51 1.14
C PHE A 129 9.88 -7.48 1.44
N SER A 130 10.23 -7.25 2.71
CA SER A 130 11.59 -7.30 3.21
C SER A 130 11.73 -8.37 4.29
N TYR A 131 12.53 -9.37 4.03
CA TYR A 131 12.77 -10.50 4.94
C TYR A 131 14.04 -10.34 5.77
N THR A 132 14.75 -9.21 5.64
CA THR A 132 15.98 -8.88 6.37
C THR A 132 15.77 -7.79 7.43
N GLY A 133 14.51 -7.54 7.79
CA GLY A 133 14.10 -6.49 8.71
C GLY A 133 13.35 -5.35 8.02
N VAL A 134 12.87 -4.40 8.80
CA VAL A 134 12.10 -3.25 8.31
C VAL A 134 12.97 -2.34 7.44
N GLN A 135 12.44 -2.00 6.28
CA GLN A 135 12.97 -0.98 5.38
C GLN A 135 11.93 0.11 5.22
N GLN A 136 12.27 1.33 5.54
CA GLN A 136 11.35 2.46 5.43
C GLN A 136 12.05 3.73 4.97
N GLY A 137 11.30 4.64 4.38
CA GLY A 137 11.77 5.92 3.89
C GLY A 137 10.62 6.80 3.47
N GLU A 138 10.93 7.94 2.84
CA GLU A 138 9.90 8.82 2.32
C GLU A 138 9.02 8.09 1.30
N GLY A 139 7.74 7.89 1.65
CA GLY A 139 6.75 7.27 0.78
C GLY A 139 6.87 5.75 0.61
N PHE A 140 7.59 5.04 1.45
CA PHE A 140 7.56 3.58 1.43
C PHE A 140 7.84 2.95 2.81
N TYR A 141 7.29 1.74 2.98
CA TYR A 141 7.55 0.86 4.11
C TYR A 141 7.56 -0.60 3.63
N ARG A 142 8.47 -1.43 4.12
CA ARG A 142 8.53 -2.87 3.84
C ARG A 142 9.01 -3.63 5.08
N SER A 143 8.22 -4.62 5.46
CA SER A 143 8.59 -5.66 6.42
C SER A 143 8.33 -7.04 5.80
N ALA A 144 8.40 -8.09 6.59
CA ALA A 144 8.01 -9.44 6.15
C ALA A 144 6.50 -9.57 5.90
N SER A 145 5.67 -8.72 6.50
CA SER A 145 4.21 -8.82 6.48
C SER A 145 3.50 -7.64 5.83
N VAL A 146 4.13 -6.47 5.79
CA VAL A 146 3.57 -5.23 5.27
C VAL A 146 4.46 -4.64 4.19
N SER A 147 3.86 -4.25 3.07
CA SER A 147 4.51 -3.42 2.07
C SER A 147 3.59 -2.26 1.70
N TYR A 148 4.15 -1.07 1.71
CA TYR A 148 3.47 0.18 1.36
C TYR A 148 4.34 1.01 0.44
N ALA A 149 3.74 1.59 -0.59
CA ALA A 149 4.39 2.54 -1.48
C ALA A 149 3.43 3.70 -1.81
N LEU A 150 3.94 4.92 -1.68
CA LEU A 150 3.19 6.15 -1.96
C LEU A 150 3.54 6.67 -3.36
N THR A 151 2.52 7.01 -4.13
CA THR A 151 2.63 7.81 -5.34
C THR A 151 1.90 9.14 -5.14
N ALA A 152 2.64 10.24 -5.13
CA ALA A 152 2.07 11.59 -5.10
C ALA A 152 2.05 12.15 -6.51
N VAL A 153 0.86 12.51 -7.02
CA VAL A 153 0.67 13.08 -8.35
C VAL A 153 0.28 14.55 -8.21
N LYS A 154 1.03 15.41 -8.87
CA LYS A 154 0.76 16.86 -8.99
C LYS A 154 0.61 17.23 -10.44
N GLU A 155 -0.62 17.47 -10.84
CA GLU A 155 -0.97 17.99 -12.15
C GLU A 155 -1.33 19.48 -12.05
N LYS A 156 -1.59 20.13 -13.19
CA LYS A 156 -1.82 21.57 -13.26
C LYS A 156 -2.80 22.13 -12.23
N ASP A 157 -3.91 21.43 -11.99
CA ASP A 157 -4.99 21.84 -11.08
C ASP A 157 -5.53 20.69 -10.23
N LEU A 158 -4.74 19.63 -10.09
CA LEU A 158 -5.15 18.40 -9.40
C LEU A 158 -3.96 17.76 -8.68
N ASN A 159 -4.09 17.57 -7.36
CA ASN A 159 -3.14 16.82 -6.57
C ASN A 159 -3.88 15.61 -5.93
N TYR A 160 -3.26 14.44 -6.01
CA TYR A 160 -3.76 13.26 -5.32
C TYR A 160 -2.62 12.33 -4.92
N TYR A 161 -2.91 11.47 -3.96
CA TYR A 161 -1.97 10.56 -3.32
C TYR A 161 -2.56 9.16 -3.38
N VAL A 162 -1.77 8.21 -3.83
CA VAL A 162 -2.12 6.80 -3.93
C VAL A 162 -1.17 6.01 -3.05
N ALA A 163 -1.69 5.36 -2.03
CA ALA A 163 -0.99 4.40 -1.21
C ALA A 163 -1.30 2.99 -1.73
N ASP A 164 -0.29 2.32 -2.28
CA ASP A 164 -0.32 0.94 -2.77
C ASP A 164 0.14 0.02 -1.63
N ILE A 165 -0.74 -0.88 -1.16
CA ILE A 165 -0.62 -1.58 0.12
C ILE A 165 -0.75 -3.08 -0.10
N TYR A 166 0.26 -3.84 0.34
CA TYR A 166 0.26 -5.30 0.34
C TYR A 166 0.39 -5.81 1.78
N LEU A 167 -0.51 -6.68 2.18
CA LEU A 167 -0.57 -7.27 3.52
C LEU A 167 -0.60 -8.78 3.42
N ARG A 168 0.25 -9.47 4.16
CA ARG A 168 0.17 -10.93 4.31
C ARG A 168 -0.86 -11.34 5.33
N ASP A 169 -1.09 -10.50 6.34
CA ASP A 169 -2.06 -10.73 7.41
C ASP A 169 -3.01 -9.53 7.51
N LEU A 170 -4.31 -9.81 7.54
CA LEU A 170 -5.36 -8.80 7.60
C LEU A 170 -5.29 -7.98 8.90
N ASN A 171 -4.74 -8.52 9.97
CA ASN A 171 -4.63 -7.82 11.25
C ASN A 171 -3.80 -6.53 11.18
N HIS A 172 -2.95 -6.39 10.16
CA HIS A 172 -2.27 -5.11 9.87
C HIS A 172 -3.21 -4.02 9.33
N PHE A 173 -4.41 -4.38 8.84
CA PHE A 173 -5.44 -3.42 8.41
C PHE A 173 -6.38 -3.13 9.57
N ARG A 174 -6.25 -1.96 10.17
CA ARG A 174 -7.03 -1.57 11.36
C ARG A 174 -7.87 -0.32 11.10
N THR A 175 -8.80 -0.09 12.01
CA THR A 175 -9.57 1.15 12.12
C THR A 175 -9.54 1.64 13.56
N ALA A 176 -9.56 2.96 13.77
CA ALA A 176 -9.62 3.56 15.09
C ALA A 176 -10.64 4.69 15.12
N PHE A 177 -11.38 4.81 16.22
CA PHE A 177 -12.29 5.91 16.48
C PHE A 177 -11.54 7.14 16.96
N GLY A 178 -12.13 8.32 16.73
CA GLY A 178 -11.62 9.53 17.38
C GLY A 178 -11.67 9.40 18.91
N LEU A 179 -10.53 9.68 19.58
CA LEU A 179 -10.36 9.52 21.03
C LEU A 179 -10.70 8.10 21.52
N ASP A 180 -10.40 7.09 20.71
CA ASP A 180 -10.61 5.65 20.96
C ASP A 180 -12.03 5.30 21.42
N THR A 181 -12.99 6.13 21.03
CA THR A 181 -14.38 5.99 21.49
C THR A 181 -15.37 6.16 20.34
N TYR A 182 -16.28 5.20 20.19
CA TYR A 182 -17.36 5.25 19.22
C TYR A 182 -18.15 6.55 19.29
N LYS A 183 -18.42 7.19 18.16
CA LYS A 183 -19.08 8.50 18.01
C LYS A 183 -18.30 9.72 18.54
N ARG A 184 -17.04 9.56 18.87
CA ARG A 184 -16.15 10.70 19.09
C ARG A 184 -15.46 11.06 17.79
N SER A 185 -14.78 12.18 17.76
CA SER A 185 -14.06 12.63 16.57
C SER A 185 -12.75 13.32 16.92
N GLU A 186 -11.74 13.09 16.09
CA GLU A 186 -10.38 13.58 16.24
C GLU A 186 -9.79 13.89 14.85
N PRO A 187 -8.75 14.72 14.71
CA PRO A 187 -8.02 14.87 13.45
C PRO A 187 -7.36 13.55 13.02
N VAL A 188 -7.34 13.29 11.69
CA VAL A 188 -6.70 12.10 11.13
C VAL A 188 -5.26 11.95 11.60
N VAL A 189 -4.48 13.04 11.58
CA VAL A 189 -3.07 13.03 11.98
C VAL A 189 -2.86 12.63 13.44
N ASP A 190 -3.73 13.07 14.32
CA ASP A 190 -3.63 12.74 15.76
C ASP A 190 -3.96 11.25 15.97
N MET A 191 -5.02 10.73 15.32
CA MET A 191 -5.35 9.30 15.35
C MET A 191 -4.24 8.44 14.71
N ALA A 192 -3.69 8.86 13.56
CA ALA A 192 -2.58 8.16 12.91
C ALA A 192 -1.36 8.06 13.83
N LYS A 193 -1.02 9.14 14.52
CA LYS A 193 0.08 9.18 15.48
C LYS A 193 -0.18 8.30 16.70
N ASN A 194 -1.37 8.39 17.31
CA ASN A 194 -1.74 7.61 18.49
C ASN A 194 -1.71 6.10 18.20
N ASN A 195 -2.02 5.71 16.95
CA ASN A 195 -2.05 4.33 16.51
C ASN A 195 -0.77 3.88 15.76
N GLN A 196 0.30 4.67 15.76
CA GLN A 196 1.57 4.36 15.08
C GLN A 196 1.39 3.93 13.62
N ALA A 197 0.46 4.57 12.92
CA ALA A 197 0.08 4.20 11.57
C ALA A 197 1.24 4.38 10.56
N ILE A 198 1.51 3.36 9.76
CA ILE A 198 2.40 3.45 8.59
C ILE A 198 1.78 4.38 7.55
N VAL A 199 0.49 4.21 7.31
CA VAL A 199 -0.35 5.10 6.49
C VAL A 199 -1.78 5.04 7.00
N ALA A 200 -2.47 6.18 7.01
CA ALA A 200 -3.86 6.32 7.42
C ALA A 200 -4.60 7.28 6.51
N ILE A 201 -5.90 7.05 6.31
CA ILE A 201 -6.84 8.00 5.73
C ILE A 201 -8.07 8.11 6.64
N ASN A 202 -8.84 9.20 6.50
CA ASN A 202 -10.14 9.29 7.15
C ASN A 202 -11.09 8.21 6.66
N GLY A 203 -11.95 7.75 7.53
CA GLY A 203 -12.93 6.72 7.25
C GLY A 203 -14.34 7.26 6.97
N ASP A 204 -15.27 6.77 7.75
CA ASP A 204 -16.71 7.00 7.61
C ASP A 204 -17.16 8.31 8.27
N TYR A 205 -18.40 8.72 8.00
CA TYR A 205 -19.05 9.83 8.69
C TYR A 205 -20.25 9.35 9.50
N TYR A 206 -20.12 9.35 10.81
CA TYR A 206 -21.23 9.15 11.73
C TYR A 206 -21.10 10.09 12.92
N SER A 207 -22.24 10.47 13.47
CA SER A 207 -22.33 11.42 14.57
C SER A 207 -23.60 11.14 15.37
N TRP A 208 -23.84 11.94 16.41
CA TRP A 208 -25.11 11.92 17.13
C TRP A 208 -26.32 12.11 16.22
N LYS A 209 -26.16 12.83 15.10
CA LYS A 209 -27.24 13.13 14.15
C LYS A 209 -27.33 12.08 13.03
N ASN A 210 -26.22 11.45 12.66
CA ASN A 210 -26.20 10.37 11.66
C ASN A 210 -26.07 9.02 12.38
N ASN A 211 -27.18 8.34 12.56
CA ASN A 211 -27.27 7.07 13.29
C ASN A 211 -27.72 5.93 12.38
N LYS A 212 -27.31 5.96 11.11
CA LYS A 212 -27.61 4.97 10.08
C LYS A 212 -26.35 4.35 9.51
N GLY A 213 -26.49 3.18 8.94
CA GLY A 213 -25.39 2.40 8.34
C GLY A 213 -24.80 1.40 9.32
N LEU A 214 -24.31 0.29 8.81
CA LEU A 214 -23.58 -0.74 9.56
C LEU A 214 -22.22 -0.20 10.00
N VAL A 215 -21.86 -0.41 11.26
CA VAL A 215 -20.53 -0.05 11.80
C VAL A 215 -19.92 -1.27 12.45
N ILE A 216 -18.94 -1.85 11.77
CA ILE A 216 -18.07 -2.91 12.28
C ILE A 216 -16.65 -2.36 12.23
N ARG A 217 -15.90 -2.49 13.34
CA ARG A 217 -14.51 -2.08 13.45
C ARG A 217 -13.69 -3.19 14.13
N ASN A 218 -12.68 -3.68 13.42
CA ASN A 218 -11.79 -4.74 13.90
C ASN A 218 -12.56 -5.99 14.40
N GLY A 219 -13.61 -6.39 13.68
CA GLY A 219 -14.47 -7.53 14.01
C GLY A 219 -15.57 -7.27 15.04
N ILE A 220 -15.60 -6.08 15.67
CA ILE A 220 -16.60 -5.72 16.68
C ILE A 220 -17.74 -4.94 16.04
N VAL A 221 -18.97 -5.38 16.28
CA VAL A 221 -20.19 -4.73 15.78
C VAL A 221 -20.64 -3.63 16.75
N TYR A 222 -20.59 -2.39 16.29
CA TYR A 222 -21.01 -1.20 17.06
C TYR A 222 -22.41 -0.71 16.71
N ARG A 223 -22.90 -1.03 15.50
CA ARG A 223 -24.23 -0.67 15.03
C ARG A 223 -24.68 -1.57 13.89
N GLU A 224 -25.87 -2.12 14.03
CA GLU A 224 -26.58 -2.93 13.04
C GLU A 224 -27.71 -2.12 12.41
N SER A 225 -27.47 -1.44 11.31
CA SER A 225 -28.47 -0.61 10.64
C SER A 225 -28.09 -0.40 9.18
N ILE A 226 -29.06 -0.32 8.29
CA ILE A 226 -28.85 0.05 6.89
C ILE A 226 -29.13 1.54 6.69
N ASP A 227 -28.27 2.24 5.97
CA ASP A 227 -28.62 3.54 5.40
C ASP A 227 -29.13 3.35 3.98
N TRP A 228 -30.44 3.42 3.81
CA TRP A 228 -31.11 3.23 2.51
C TRP A 228 -30.71 4.24 1.42
N ARG A 229 -29.87 5.21 1.74
CA ARG A 229 -29.40 6.23 0.80
C ARG A 229 -28.01 5.97 0.27
N GLN A 230 -27.26 5.09 0.92
CA GLN A 230 -25.83 4.87 0.64
C GLN A 230 -25.56 3.38 0.40
N ASP A 231 -24.62 3.12 -0.48
CA ASP A 231 -24.05 1.78 -0.62
C ASP A 231 -23.24 1.43 0.64
N LEU A 232 -23.18 0.14 0.95
CA LEU A 232 -22.38 -0.41 2.05
C LEU A 232 -21.11 -1.04 1.48
N CYS A 233 -19.96 -0.82 2.14
CA CYS A 233 -18.71 -1.51 1.87
C CYS A 233 -18.33 -2.37 3.06
N VAL A 234 -17.92 -3.59 2.81
CA VAL A 234 -17.52 -4.57 3.85
C VAL A 234 -16.18 -5.20 3.48
N LEU A 235 -15.24 -5.19 4.42
CA LEU A 235 -14.02 -6.00 4.38
C LEU A 235 -14.25 -7.21 5.28
N TYR A 236 -14.09 -8.40 4.72
CA TYR A 236 -14.25 -9.68 5.40
C TYR A 236 -12.93 -10.20 5.98
N SER A 237 -13.02 -11.16 6.90
CA SER A 237 -11.87 -11.78 7.56
C SER A 237 -10.94 -12.56 6.62
N ASP A 238 -11.43 -12.92 5.43
CA ASP A 238 -10.64 -13.52 4.33
C ASP A 238 -9.93 -12.48 3.45
N GLY A 239 -9.99 -11.20 3.84
CA GLY A 239 -9.38 -10.09 3.11
C GLY A 239 -10.16 -9.60 1.90
N VAL A 240 -11.31 -10.17 1.58
CA VAL A 240 -12.18 -9.75 0.46
C VAL A 240 -12.95 -8.49 0.81
N ILE A 241 -13.02 -7.53 -0.13
CA ILE A 241 -13.92 -6.38 -0.03
C ILE A 241 -15.08 -6.54 -1.01
N GLU A 242 -16.29 -6.33 -0.50
CA GLU A 242 -17.51 -6.29 -1.32
C GLU A 242 -18.29 -5.01 -1.03
N THR A 243 -19.09 -4.58 -2.02
CA THR A 243 -20.02 -3.47 -1.86
C THR A 243 -21.44 -3.94 -2.16
N TYR A 244 -22.38 -3.40 -1.40
CA TYR A 244 -23.80 -3.76 -1.48
C TYR A 244 -24.65 -2.51 -1.71
N ALA A 245 -25.60 -2.58 -2.62
CA ALA A 245 -26.70 -1.63 -2.63
C ALA A 245 -27.55 -1.81 -1.36
N PRO A 246 -28.22 -0.76 -0.84
CA PRO A 246 -28.97 -0.86 0.42
C PRO A 246 -30.05 -1.93 0.44
N ASP A 247 -30.66 -2.22 -0.71
CA ASP A 247 -31.70 -3.22 -0.91
C ASP A 247 -31.16 -4.65 -1.08
N GLU A 248 -29.84 -4.80 -1.24
CA GLU A 248 -29.12 -6.08 -1.35
C GLU A 248 -28.42 -6.47 -0.03
N ALA A 249 -28.24 -5.51 0.88
CA ALA A 249 -27.48 -5.73 2.11
C ALA A 249 -28.32 -6.52 3.14
N ASP A 250 -27.92 -7.75 3.41
CA ASP A 250 -28.40 -8.58 4.51
C ASP A 250 -27.38 -8.54 5.66
N ILE A 251 -27.68 -7.78 6.72
CA ILE A 251 -26.75 -7.55 7.84
C ILE A 251 -26.43 -8.85 8.56
N GLU A 252 -27.40 -9.72 8.77
CA GLU A 252 -27.21 -10.99 9.48
C GLU A 252 -26.27 -11.91 8.67
N GLN A 253 -26.48 -12.00 7.38
CA GLN A 253 -25.61 -12.75 6.49
C GLN A 253 -24.18 -12.15 6.42
N ILE A 254 -24.07 -10.83 6.34
CA ILE A 254 -22.79 -10.12 6.30
C ILE A 254 -21.98 -10.39 7.58
N ILE A 255 -22.61 -10.28 8.76
CA ILE A 255 -21.94 -10.56 10.04
C ILE A 255 -21.56 -12.04 10.14
N SER A 256 -22.46 -12.97 9.81
CA SER A 256 -22.22 -14.42 9.89
C SER A 256 -21.11 -14.90 8.95
N ARG A 257 -20.88 -14.20 7.82
CA ARG A 257 -19.76 -14.47 6.91
C ARG A 257 -18.41 -13.98 7.46
N GLY A 258 -18.37 -13.31 8.59
CA GLY A 258 -17.14 -12.83 9.20
C GLY A 258 -16.74 -11.43 8.72
N ALA A 259 -17.68 -10.49 8.70
CA ALA A 259 -17.36 -9.09 8.42
C ALA A 259 -16.38 -8.53 9.47
N TYR A 260 -15.23 -8.02 9.01
CA TYR A 260 -14.16 -7.47 9.82
C TYR A 260 -14.26 -5.95 9.95
N GLN A 261 -14.54 -5.25 8.85
CA GLN A 261 -14.76 -3.80 8.79
C GLN A 261 -15.97 -3.49 7.92
N SER A 262 -16.65 -2.36 8.16
CA SER A 262 -17.73 -1.90 7.28
C SER A 262 -17.78 -0.38 7.19
N TRP A 263 -18.14 0.19 6.03
CA TRP A 263 -18.28 1.63 5.80
C TRP A 263 -19.60 1.92 5.08
N SER A 264 -20.28 2.95 5.51
CA SER A 264 -21.62 3.33 5.00
C SER A 264 -21.68 4.78 4.49
N PHE A 265 -20.56 5.39 4.16
CA PHE A 265 -20.54 6.75 3.58
C PHE A 265 -20.94 6.74 2.10
N GLY A 266 -20.25 5.95 1.30
CA GLY A 266 -20.53 5.75 -0.12
C GLY A 266 -20.25 6.94 -1.07
N PRO A 267 -20.53 6.73 -2.31
CA PRO A 267 -21.01 5.49 -2.94
C PRO A 267 -19.91 4.50 -3.31
N SER A 268 -20.29 3.30 -3.77
CA SER A 268 -19.44 2.44 -4.58
C SER A 268 -19.02 3.17 -5.86
N LEU A 269 -17.75 3.10 -6.21
CA LEU A 269 -17.16 3.80 -7.36
C LEU A 269 -17.15 2.95 -8.62
N LEU A 270 -17.07 1.63 -8.49
CA LEU A 270 -17.15 0.68 -9.61
C LEU A 270 -18.49 -0.03 -9.59
N ASP A 271 -18.91 -0.57 -10.73
CA ASP A 271 -20.12 -1.38 -10.84
C ASP A 271 -19.83 -2.85 -10.45
N GLU A 272 -20.84 -3.71 -10.51
CA GLU A 272 -20.76 -5.14 -10.17
C GLU A 272 -19.78 -5.93 -11.07
N ASN A 273 -19.40 -5.38 -12.22
CA ASN A 273 -18.41 -5.96 -13.13
C ASN A 273 -17.01 -5.33 -12.97
N GLY A 274 -16.80 -4.52 -11.93
CA GLY A 274 -15.57 -3.78 -11.70
C GLY A 274 -15.30 -2.68 -12.73
N GLN A 275 -16.33 -2.21 -13.48
CA GLN A 275 -16.17 -1.15 -14.47
C GLN A 275 -16.42 0.23 -13.85
N PRO A 276 -15.74 1.28 -14.34
CA PRO A 276 -15.89 2.61 -13.80
C PRO A 276 -17.26 3.20 -14.10
N LYS A 277 -17.92 3.72 -13.08
CA LYS A 277 -19.17 4.49 -13.21
C LYS A 277 -18.87 5.86 -13.83
N LYS A 278 -19.59 6.24 -14.87
CA LYS A 278 -19.32 7.47 -15.66
C LYS A 278 -20.42 8.51 -15.54
N GLU A 279 -21.64 8.07 -15.27
CA GLU A 279 -22.82 8.91 -15.24
C GLU A 279 -23.22 9.28 -13.82
N LYS A 280 -23.64 10.53 -13.61
CA LYS A 280 -24.10 11.03 -12.30
C LYS A 280 -25.19 10.15 -11.66
N SER A 281 -26.07 9.60 -12.48
CA SER A 281 -27.18 8.73 -12.08
C SER A 281 -26.72 7.39 -11.48
N GLN A 282 -25.50 6.96 -11.78
CA GLN A 282 -24.94 5.71 -11.27
C GLN A 282 -24.41 5.81 -9.82
N PHE A 283 -24.31 7.04 -9.28
CA PHE A 283 -23.77 7.26 -7.95
C PHE A 283 -24.88 7.63 -6.96
N ARG A 284 -24.98 6.92 -5.87
CA ARG A 284 -25.83 7.28 -4.70
C ARG A 284 -25.13 8.38 -3.89
N SER A 285 -24.94 9.56 -4.48
CA SER A 285 -24.27 10.70 -3.84
C SER A 285 -24.87 12.03 -4.27
N THR A 286 -25.02 12.94 -3.32
CA THR A 286 -25.45 14.32 -3.59
C THR A 286 -24.27 15.23 -3.94
N VAL A 287 -23.05 14.86 -3.57
CA VAL A 287 -21.84 15.66 -3.79
C VAL A 287 -21.00 15.04 -4.89
N GLN A 288 -21.32 15.36 -6.15
CA GLN A 288 -20.66 14.80 -7.32
C GLN A 288 -19.66 15.77 -7.98
N GLU A 289 -19.74 17.05 -7.65
CA GLU A 289 -18.85 18.10 -8.19
C GLU A 289 -17.43 17.96 -7.61
N PRO A 290 -16.42 18.67 -8.19
CA PRO A 290 -15.04 18.60 -7.72
C PRO A 290 -14.92 18.91 -6.22
N ASN A 291 -14.37 18.00 -5.48
CA ASN A 291 -14.15 18.11 -4.03
C ASN A 291 -12.91 17.32 -3.62
N PRO A 292 -12.32 17.60 -2.44
CA PRO A 292 -11.42 16.66 -1.79
C PRO A 292 -12.11 15.32 -1.57
N ARG A 293 -11.40 14.22 -1.80
CA ARG A 293 -11.93 12.85 -1.73
C ARG A 293 -11.00 11.95 -0.96
N SER A 294 -11.58 10.94 -0.34
CA SER A 294 -10.87 9.76 0.14
C SER A 294 -11.57 8.52 -0.39
N ALA A 295 -10.80 7.52 -0.76
CA ALA A 295 -11.32 6.27 -1.28
C ALA A 295 -10.50 5.07 -0.81
N LEU A 296 -11.20 3.95 -0.62
CA LEU A 296 -10.66 2.63 -0.39
C LEU A 296 -10.82 1.81 -1.67
N GLY A 297 -9.73 1.18 -2.12
CA GLY A 297 -9.69 0.28 -3.25
C GLY A 297 -9.27 -1.13 -2.85
N TYR A 298 -9.77 -2.11 -3.59
CA TYR A 298 -9.45 -3.52 -3.46
C TYR A 298 -9.07 -4.07 -4.84
N ILE A 299 -7.94 -4.75 -4.92
CA ILE A 299 -7.45 -5.41 -6.13
C ILE A 299 -7.62 -6.92 -5.98
N GLU A 300 -7.09 -7.48 -4.90
CA GLU A 300 -7.26 -8.87 -4.45
C GLU A 300 -7.05 -8.94 -2.93
N SER A 301 -7.37 -10.06 -2.28
CA SER A 301 -7.11 -10.26 -0.84
C SER A 301 -5.65 -9.99 -0.53
N GLY A 302 -5.39 -9.13 0.45
CA GLY A 302 -4.05 -8.67 0.81
C GLY A 302 -3.51 -7.52 -0.04
N HIS A 303 -4.19 -7.07 -1.11
CA HIS A 303 -3.77 -5.93 -1.94
C HIS A 303 -4.83 -4.84 -1.96
N TYR A 304 -4.57 -3.77 -1.24
CA TYR A 304 -5.48 -2.65 -1.03
C TYR A 304 -4.88 -1.33 -1.50
N VAL A 305 -5.72 -0.35 -1.75
CA VAL A 305 -5.31 0.99 -2.19
C VAL A 305 -6.04 2.04 -1.36
N PHE A 306 -5.28 2.99 -0.78
CA PHE A 306 -5.87 4.21 -0.22
C PHE A 306 -5.60 5.37 -1.17
N VAL A 307 -6.64 6.14 -1.47
CA VAL A 307 -6.51 7.35 -2.29
C VAL A 307 -7.01 8.55 -1.50
N THR A 308 -6.25 9.64 -1.54
CA THR A 308 -6.69 10.94 -1.04
C THR A 308 -6.45 11.99 -2.12
N VAL A 309 -7.45 12.81 -2.38
CA VAL A 309 -7.42 13.88 -3.37
C VAL A 309 -7.55 15.22 -2.65
N ASP A 310 -6.59 16.12 -2.86
CA ASP A 310 -6.70 17.50 -2.41
C ASP A 310 -7.76 18.25 -3.22
N GLY A 311 -8.30 19.32 -2.68
CA GLY A 311 -9.28 20.10 -3.41
C GLY A 311 -9.64 21.43 -2.74
N ARG A 312 -10.66 22.11 -3.28
CA ARG A 312 -11.08 23.44 -2.81
C ARG A 312 -9.94 24.46 -2.81
N GLY A 313 -8.99 24.34 -3.76
CA GLY A 313 -7.81 25.21 -3.90
C GLY A 313 -6.63 24.84 -3.01
N SER A 314 -6.72 23.82 -2.16
CA SER A 314 -5.59 23.36 -1.35
C SER A 314 -4.47 22.84 -2.26
N GLY A 315 -3.25 23.36 -2.09
CA GLY A 315 -2.11 23.04 -2.95
C GLY A 315 -2.32 23.37 -4.44
N GLY A 316 -3.33 24.19 -4.78
CA GLY A 316 -3.75 24.48 -6.16
C GLY A 316 -4.73 23.46 -6.74
N SER A 317 -5.14 22.45 -5.98
CA SER A 317 -6.00 21.37 -6.44
C SER A 317 -7.49 21.78 -6.42
N ARG A 318 -8.19 21.53 -7.53
CA ARG A 318 -9.67 21.69 -7.61
C ARG A 318 -10.45 20.59 -6.91
N GLY A 319 -9.81 19.42 -6.74
CA GLY A 319 -10.47 18.18 -6.34
C GLY A 319 -10.99 17.37 -7.51
N MET A 320 -11.51 16.18 -7.23
CA MET A 320 -12.10 15.27 -8.22
C MET A 320 -13.61 15.24 -8.14
N ARG A 321 -14.23 15.13 -9.31
CA ARG A 321 -15.62 14.68 -9.44
C ARG A 321 -15.72 13.19 -9.13
N MET A 322 -16.91 12.72 -8.80
CA MET A 322 -17.11 11.31 -8.42
C MET A 322 -16.71 10.35 -9.55
N TRP A 323 -17.06 10.67 -10.79
CA TRP A 323 -16.71 9.83 -11.94
C TRP A 323 -15.20 9.88 -12.29
N GLU A 324 -14.49 11.00 -12.00
CA GLU A 324 -13.03 11.08 -12.15
C GLU A 324 -12.33 10.16 -11.13
N LEU A 325 -12.81 10.17 -9.89
CA LEU A 325 -12.32 9.26 -8.86
C LEU A 325 -12.60 7.79 -9.21
N SER A 326 -13.80 7.49 -9.74
CA SER A 326 -14.17 6.18 -10.23
C SER A 326 -13.19 5.68 -11.32
N GLN A 327 -12.90 6.55 -12.31
CA GLN A 327 -11.96 6.22 -13.38
C GLN A 327 -10.55 6.01 -12.84
N LEU A 328 -10.09 6.86 -11.91
CA LEU A 328 -8.77 6.71 -11.27
C LEU A 328 -8.63 5.35 -10.58
N MET A 329 -9.63 4.96 -9.78
CA MET A 329 -9.60 3.66 -9.08
C MET A 329 -9.55 2.47 -10.05
N TYR A 330 -10.30 2.56 -11.15
CA TYR A 330 -10.24 1.57 -12.23
C TYR A 330 -8.86 1.52 -12.91
N ASP A 331 -8.27 2.67 -13.22
CA ASP A 331 -6.97 2.77 -13.89
C ASP A 331 -5.82 2.25 -13.00
N ILE A 332 -5.95 2.37 -11.67
CA ILE A 332 -5.05 1.76 -10.70
C ILE A 332 -5.13 0.22 -10.75
N GLY A 333 -6.28 -0.34 -11.15
CA GLY A 333 -6.52 -1.78 -11.25
C GLY A 333 -7.44 -2.33 -10.15
N CYS A 334 -8.15 -1.47 -9.42
CA CYS A 334 -9.11 -1.91 -8.43
C CYS A 334 -10.26 -2.69 -9.11
N THR A 335 -10.68 -3.77 -8.48
CA THR A 335 -11.87 -4.54 -8.83
C THR A 335 -13.09 -4.11 -8.02
N VAL A 336 -12.86 -3.60 -6.80
CA VAL A 336 -13.84 -2.90 -5.97
C VAL A 336 -13.24 -1.57 -5.50
N ALA A 337 -14.05 -0.51 -5.50
CA ALA A 337 -13.63 0.79 -4.99
C ALA A 337 -14.79 1.53 -4.33
N TYR A 338 -14.51 2.21 -3.23
CA TYR A 338 -15.51 2.83 -2.38
C TYR A 338 -15.09 4.22 -1.93
N ASN A 339 -16.00 5.20 -2.07
CA ASN A 339 -15.77 6.56 -1.60
C ASN A 339 -16.06 6.69 -0.11
N LEU A 340 -15.15 7.31 0.62
CA LEU A 340 -15.25 7.61 2.04
C LEU A 340 -15.63 9.07 2.29
N ASP A 341 -15.70 9.51 3.56
CA ASP A 341 -15.94 10.91 3.88
C ASP A 341 -14.90 11.81 3.20
N GLY A 342 -15.35 12.95 2.75
CA GLY A 342 -14.56 13.84 1.92
C GLY A 342 -14.56 15.29 2.41
N GLY A 343 -14.20 16.19 1.50
CA GLY A 343 -14.10 17.60 1.84
C GLY A 343 -12.94 17.87 2.80
N ALA A 344 -13.19 18.60 3.88
CA ALA A 344 -12.12 19.00 4.82
C ALA A 344 -11.58 17.83 5.67
N THR A 345 -12.23 16.68 5.68
CA THR A 345 -11.78 15.47 6.38
C THR A 345 -10.87 14.59 5.53
N ALA A 346 -10.86 14.79 4.20
CA ALA A 346 -10.01 14.02 3.28
C ALA A 346 -8.52 14.32 3.55
N VAL A 347 -7.89 13.52 4.37
CA VAL A 347 -6.49 13.64 4.78
C VAL A 347 -5.84 12.27 4.73
N MET A 348 -4.62 12.20 4.17
CA MET A 348 -3.70 11.08 4.31
C MET A 348 -2.56 11.49 5.24
N ALA A 349 -2.24 10.65 6.20
CA ALA A 349 -1.21 10.88 7.21
C ALA A 349 -0.50 9.57 7.57
N ASN A 350 0.60 9.68 8.29
CA ASN A 350 1.26 8.58 9.00
C ASN A 350 1.48 8.97 10.47
N ALA A 351 2.21 8.16 11.22
CA ALA A 351 2.52 8.44 12.63
C ALA A 351 3.36 9.70 12.84
N GLU A 352 4.05 10.17 11.81
CA GLU A 352 4.99 11.29 11.91
C GLU A 352 4.36 12.59 11.42
N ASP A 353 3.68 12.59 10.26
CA ASP A 353 3.23 13.82 9.60
C ASP A 353 2.01 13.60 8.69
N VAL A 354 1.49 14.70 8.16
CA VAL A 354 0.48 14.75 7.12
C VAL A 354 1.13 14.53 5.76
N ILE A 355 0.63 13.57 5.00
CA ILE A 355 1.12 13.25 3.65
C ILE A 355 0.43 14.11 2.59
N SER A 356 -0.89 14.32 2.71
CA SER A 356 -1.66 15.12 1.75
C SER A 356 -1.59 16.63 2.06
N HIS A 357 -1.90 17.48 1.06
CA HIS A 357 -1.80 18.94 1.16
C HIS A 357 -3.09 19.61 1.67
N GLN A 358 -3.94 18.95 2.44
CA GLN A 358 -5.16 19.55 2.93
C GLN A 358 -4.91 20.81 3.76
N SER A 359 -5.61 21.89 3.44
CA SER A 359 -5.49 23.18 4.12
C SER A 359 -6.00 23.16 5.57
N ASN A 360 -6.82 22.19 5.94
CA ASN A 360 -7.39 22.05 7.29
C ASN A 360 -7.20 20.65 7.86
N THR A 361 -5.96 20.29 8.14
CA THR A 361 -5.61 19.00 8.76
C THR A 361 -6.12 18.84 10.18
N LYS A 362 -6.60 19.92 10.83
CA LYS A 362 -7.24 19.89 12.16
C LYS A 362 -8.73 19.56 12.11
N ARG A 363 -9.31 19.38 10.92
CA ARG A 363 -10.70 18.94 10.80
C ARG A 363 -10.84 17.54 11.38
N LYS A 364 -11.76 17.40 12.34
CA LYS A 364 -12.03 16.14 13.01
C LYS A 364 -12.90 15.25 12.10
N CYS A 365 -12.60 13.96 12.06
CA CYS A 365 -13.40 12.90 11.46
C CYS A 365 -13.78 11.86 12.52
N SER A 366 -14.67 10.93 12.16
CA SER A 366 -15.22 9.95 13.10
C SER A 366 -14.25 8.82 13.40
N ASP A 367 -13.50 8.40 12.38
CA ASP A 367 -12.54 7.31 12.44
C ASP A 367 -11.52 7.41 11.32
N ILE A 368 -10.53 6.55 11.37
CA ILE A 368 -9.53 6.31 10.32
C ILE A 368 -9.49 4.85 9.92
N LEU A 369 -9.06 4.62 8.66
CA LEU A 369 -8.49 3.36 8.20
C LEU A 369 -6.99 3.52 8.23
N PHE A 370 -6.27 2.53 8.72
CA PHE A 370 -4.81 2.62 8.79
C PHE A 370 -4.13 1.26 8.68
N ILE A 371 -2.87 1.30 8.31
CA ILE A 371 -1.98 0.15 8.29
C ILE A 371 -0.97 0.31 9.41
N VAL A 372 -0.72 -0.77 10.15
CA VAL A 372 0.21 -0.81 11.28
C VAL A 372 1.08 -2.05 11.21
N GLU A 373 2.31 -1.98 11.69
CA GLU A 373 3.19 -3.16 11.77
C GLU A 373 2.86 -4.03 12.98
N ASP A 374 2.81 -3.46 14.16
CA ASP A 374 2.50 -4.16 15.40
C ASP A 374 1.05 -3.94 15.79
N TYR A 375 0.23 -4.96 15.57
CA TYR A 375 -1.19 -4.96 15.92
C TYR A 375 -1.48 -5.68 17.24
N THR A 376 -0.52 -6.34 17.84
CA THR A 376 -0.71 -7.12 19.09
C THR A 376 -1.18 -6.27 20.26
N VAL A 377 -0.79 -4.99 20.26
CA VAL A 377 -1.22 -3.99 21.27
C VAL A 377 -2.75 -3.80 21.29
N TYR A 378 -3.43 -4.09 20.18
CA TYR A 378 -4.89 -3.87 20.05
C TYR A 378 -5.72 -5.10 20.43
N ASP A 379 -5.13 -6.29 20.42
CA ASP A 379 -5.84 -7.54 20.70
C ASP A 379 -6.01 -7.76 22.20
N ASP A 380 -5.10 -7.23 23.03
CA ASP A 380 -5.18 -7.30 24.50
C ASP A 380 -6.32 -6.44 25.06
N GLU A 381 -6.70 -5.34 24.39
CA GLU A 381 -7.82 -4.47 24.83
C GLU A 381 -9.19 -5.06 24.47
N ALA A 382 -9.31 -5.79 23.37
CA ALA A 382 -10.56 -6.43 22.97
C ALA A 382 -10.96 -7.59 23.91
N SER A 383 -9.98 -8.25 24.53
CA SER A 383 -10.23 -9.32 25.51
C SER A 383 -10.68 -8.82 26.89
N GLY A 384 -10.35 -7.57 27.24
CA GLY A 384 -10.74 -6.93 28.52
C GLY A 384 -12.15 -6.32 28.53
N ALA A 385 -12.75 -6.08 27.35
CA ALA A 385 -14.08 -5.44 27.26
C ALA A 385 -15.26 -6.43 27.40
N ALA A 386 -14.98 -7.73 27.54
CA ALA A 386 -15.99 -8.80 27.66
C ALA A 386 -16.27 -9.25 29.11
N GLU A 387 -15.63 -8.64 30.14
CA GLU A 387 -15.76 -9.05 31.54
C GLU A 387 -16.46 -8.04 32.47
N ASP A 388 -17.08 -6.95 31.96
CA ASP A 388 -17.86 -6.03 32.80
C ASP A 388 -19.34 -5.90 32.37
#